data_a309981ff08085933a4848143231faa6
#
_entry.id   a309981ff08085933a4848143231faa6
#
_cell.length_a   1.000
_cell.length_b   1.000
_cell.length_c   1.000
_cell.angle_alpha   90.00
_cell.angle_beta   90.00
_cell.angle_gamma   90.00
#
_symmetry.space_group_name_H-M   'P 1'
#
loop_
_entity.id
_entity.type
_entity.pdbx_description
1 polymer ?
#
loop_
_entity_poly.entity_id
_entity_poly.type
_entity_poly.pdbx_seq_one_letter_code
_entity_poly.pdbx_strand_id
1 'polypeptide(L)'
;MSTPSSSWPGSGPHPAPVDARIQSGHDGEGRIVVPPRHPEKARNSDTPIPRKPDWLRVKAPGSPEYHATRRLMRELALNTVCEEAACPNIGECWKQKHATVMILGRVCTRACTFCNVATGRPDLLDPHEPQRVAEAVAALGLSHVVVTSVDRDDLDDGGAGHFAQTIRAIRTAAPRTTIEVLTPDFLRKEAALEAVVAAKPDVFNHNLETVPRLYAEVRPGARYFNSLRLLDRAKRLDPALFTKSGIMVGLGEEKTEVLQVMDDLRSADVDFLTIGQYLQPTRKHHPIARFVTPDEFRGYASFASGKGFLLVSASPLTRSSHHAGEDFARLRTARASRLAAYA
;
A
#
# COMPACT_ATOMS: atom_id res chain seq x y z
N MET A 1 -63.70 7.72 -23.69
CA MET A 1 -62.30 8.02 -24.07
C MET A 1 -61.40 7.11 -23.24
N SER A 2 -60.91 6.07 -23.86
CA SER A 2 -60.23 4.96 -23.23
C SER A 2 -58.72 5.22 -23.18
N THR A 3 -58.10 5.04 -22.02
CA THR A 3 -56.61 5.06 -21.84
C THR A 3 -56.08 3.66 -22.08
N PRO A 4 -54.97 3.45 -22.81
CA PRO A 4 -54.35 2.16 -22.96
C PRO A 4 -53.39 1.85 -21.81
N SER A 5 -53.56 0.68 -21.21
CA SER A 5 -52.63 0.06 -20.27
C SER A 5 -51.42 -0.50 -21.00
N SER A 6 -50.21 -0.09 -20.64
CA SER A 6 -48.95 -0.72 -21.07
C SER A 6 -48.52 -1.76 -20.04
N SER A 7 -48.63 -3.03 -20.40
CA SER A 7 -48.10 -4.16 -19.69
C SER A 7 -46.59 -4.33 -20.02
N TRP A 8 -45.72 -4.34 -19.02
CA TRP A 8 -44.32 -4.75 -19.14
C TRP A 8 -44.21 -6.27 -18.99
N PRO A 9 -43.41 -6.96 -19.79
CA PRO A 9 -43.23 -8.41 -19.67
C PRO A 9 -42.28 -8.76 -18.52
N GLY A 10 -42.57 -9.90 -17.94
CA GLY A 10 -42.11 -10.47 -16.70
C GLY A 10 -40.60 -10.51 -16.45
N SER A 11 -40.28 -10.32 -15.19
CA SER A 11 -39.03 -10.63 -14.52
C SER A 11 -38.70 -12.13 -14.66
N GLY A 12 -37.60 -12.40 -15.36
CA GLY A 12 -36.95 -13.72 -15.32
C GLY A 12 -36.37 -14.00 -13.93
N PRO A 13 -36.12 -15.26 -13.59
CA PRO A 13 -35.66 -15.63 -12.26
C PRO A 13 -34.29 -15.05 -11.99
N HIS A 14 -34.15 -14.34 -10.85
CA HIS A 14 -32.86 -13.93 -10.32
C HIS A 14 -31.99 -15.17 -10.05
N PRO A 15 -30.72 -15.18 -10.45
CA PRO A 15 -29.84 -16.26 -10.05
C PRO A 15 -29.70 -16.23 -8.51
N ALA A 16 -29.83 -17.41 -7.91
CA ALA A 16 -29.65 -17.61 -6.48
C ALA A 16 -28.27 -17.09 -6.00
N PRO A 17 -28.18 -16.56 -4.78
CA PRO A 17 -26.89 -16.14 -4.22
C PRO A 17 -25.98 -17.37 -4.13
N VAL A 18 -24.82 -17.28 -4.74
CA VAL A 18 -23.76 -18.30 -4.64
C VAL A 18 -23.23 -18.25 -3.21
N ASP A 19 -23.70 -19.17 -2.38
CA ASP A 19 -23.24 -19.38 -1.00
C ASP A 19 -21.84 -20.04 -1.04
N ALA A 20 -20.81 -19.24 -1.30
CA ALA A 20 -19.44 -19.68 -1.22
C ALA A 20 -18.93 -19.47 0.21
N ARG A 21 -19.22 -20.41 1.10
CA ARG A 21 -18.49 -20.58 2.36
C ARG A 21 -17.08 -21.00 2.03
N ILE A 22 -16.17 -20.05 1.94
CA ILE A 22 -14.73 -20.32 1.86
C ILE A 22 -14.29 -20.71 3.27
N GLN A 23 -14.24 -22.02 3.54
CA GLN A 23 -13.58 -22.55 4.70
C GLN A 23 -12.06 -22.40 4.48
N SER A 24 -11.37 -21.73 5.40
CA SER A 24 -9.91 -21.76 5.48
C SER A 24 -9.50 -23.19 5.84
N GLY A 25 -9.05 -23.96 4.85
CA GLY A 25 -8.47 -25.27 5.06
C GLY A 25 -6.97 -25.14 5.34
N HIS A 26 -6.47 -25.89 6.32
CA HIS A 26 -5.04 -26.21 6.38
C HIS A 26 -4.80 -27.41 5.48
N ASP A 27 -3.73 -27.37 4.65
CA ASP A 27 -3.20 -28.59 4.06
C ASP A 27 -2.59 -29.45 5.19
N GLY A 28 -2.42 -30.74 4.92
CA GLY A 28 -1.88 -31.68 5.91
C GLY A 28 -0.47 -31.35 6.44
N GLU A 29 0.15 -30.27 5.95
CA GLU A 29 1.46 -29.75 6.37
C GLU A 29 1.34 -28.43 7.17
N GLY A 30 0.14 -27.99 7.57
CA GLY A 30 -0.09 -26.77 8.35
C GLY A 30 0.08 -25.45 7.57
N ARG A 31 0.14 -25.51 6.24
CA ARG A 31 0.13 -24.31 5.39
C ARG A 31 -1.28 -23.74 5.29
N ILE A 32 -1.40 -22.45 5.51
CA ILE A 32 -2.68 -21.73 5.31
C ILE A 32 -2.98 -21.75 3.81
N VAL A 33 -4.05 -22.45 3.41
CA VAL A 33 -4.55 -22.38 2.03
C VAL A 33 -5.14 -21.00 1.81
N VAL A 34 -4.43 -20.16 1.08
CA VAL A 34 -4.93 -18.84 0.67
C VAL A 34 -6.11 -19.07 -0.29
N PRO A 35 -7.30 -18.53 -0.01
CA PRO A 35 -8.45 -18.69 -0.89
C PRO A 35 -8.13 -18.18 -2.31
N PRO A 36 -8.76 -18.76 -3.35
CA PRO A 36 -8.53 -18.33 -4.72
C PRO A 36 -8.83 -16.83 -4.86
N ARG A 37 -7.93 -16.13 -5.55
CA ARG A 37 -8.05 -14.70 -5.79
C ARG A 37 -9.26 -14.38 -6.67
N HIS A 38 -9.76 -13.13 -6.53
CA HIS A 38 -10.86 -12.62 -7.32
C HIS A 38 -10.71 -12.95 -8.83
N PRO A 39 -11.78 -13.36 -9.53
CA PRO A 39 -11.74 -13.78 -10.93
C PRO A 39 -11.06 -12.81 -11.89
N GLU A 40 -11.13 -11.51 -11.62
CA GLU A 40 -10.50 -10.46 -12.43
C GLU A 40 -8.98 -10.58 -12.50
N LYS A 41 -8.33 -11.10 -11.46
CA LYS A 41 -6.88 -11.36 -11.46
C LYS A 41 -6.49 -12.58 -12.30
N ALA A 42 -7.43 -13.36 -12.78
CA ALA A 42 -7.18 -14.55 -13.60
C ALA A 42 -7.03 -14.26 -15.10
N ARG A 43 -7.28 -13.03 -15.55
CA ARG A 43 -7.33 -12.68 -17.00
C ARG A 43 -6.01 -12.88 -17.76
N ASN A 44 -4.88 -12.86 -17.06
CA ASN A 44 -3.54 -12.94 -17.66
C ASN A 44 -2.83 -14.27 -17.38
N SER A 45 -3.58 -15.38 -17.17
CA SER A 45 -3.05 -16.66 -16.74
C SER A 45 -1.98 -17.27 -17.65
N ASP A 46 -2.00 -16.93 -18.94
CA ASP A 46 -1.15 -17.55 -19.97
C ASP A 46 0.09 -16.73 -20.35
N THR A 47 0.25 -15.51 -19.80
CA THR A 47 1.40 -14.67 -20.10
C THR A 47 2.63 -15.16 -19.31
N PRO A 48 3.73 -15.57 -19.98
CA PRO A 48 4.96 -15.95 -19.30
C PRO A 48 5.55 -14.77 -18.54
N ILE A 49 5.98 -15.02 -17.29
CA ILE A 49 6.72 -13.99 -16.55
C ILE A 49 8.14 -13.91 -17.10
N PRO A 50 8.60 -12.74 -17.59
CA PRO A 50 9.94 -12.60 -18.15
C PRO A 50 11.01 -12.81 -17.07
N ARG A 51 12.17 -13.34 -17.49
CA ARG A 51 13.31 -13.55 -16.58
C ARG A 51 13.80 -12.22 -16.04
N LYS A 52 13.93 -12.12 -14.70
CA LYS A 52 14.46 -10.94 -14.05
C LYS A 52 15.92 -10.70 -14.46
N PRO A 53 16.29 -9.46 -14.82
CA PRO A 53 17.69 -9.10 -15.05
C PRO A 53 18.50 -9.14 -13.74
N ASP A 54 19.83 -9.14 -13.87
CA ASP A 54 20.73 -9.36 -12.72
C ASP A 54 20.59 -8.29 -11.63
N TRP A 55 20.30 -7.04 -12.00
CA TRP A 55 20.10 -5.95 -11.04
C TRP A 55 18.81 -6.05 -10.20
N LEU A 56 17.91 -7.01 -10.51
CA LEU A 56 16.69 -7.30 -9.74
C LEU A 56 16.82 -8.55 -8.87
N ARG A 57 18.02 -9.13 -8.78
CA ARG A 57 18.25 -10.31 -7.94
C ARG A 57 18.52 -9.88 -6.51
N VAL A 58 17.86 -10.53 -5.58
CA VAL A 58 18.04 -10.36 -4.13
C VAL A 58 18.46 -11.69 -3.50
N LYS A 59 19.17 -11.62 -2.37
CA LYS A 59 19.52 -12.81 -1.59
C LYS A 59 18.28 -13.36 -0.90
N ALA A 60 18.18 -14.68 -0.81
CA ALA A 60 17.13 -15.33 -0.04
C ALA A 60 17.24 -14.92 1.45
N PRO A 61 16.09 -14.66 2.14
CA PRO A 61 16.09 -14.34 3.55
C PRO A 61 16.51 -15.56 4.39
N GLY A 62 17.37 -15.37 5.39
CA GLY A 62 17.88 -16.50 6.20
C GLY A 62 18.69 -16.06 7.42
N SER A 63 18.71 -14.76 7.78
CA SER A 63 19.44 -14.30 8.96
C SER A 63 18.70 -14.66 10.26
N PRO A 64 19.42 -14.80 11.40
CA PRO A 64 18.79 -15.00 12.71
C PRO A 64 17.75 -13.93 13.07
N GLU A 65 18.04 -12.67 12.73
CA GLU A 65 17.15 -11.53 12.99
C GLU A 65 15.87 -11.64 12.14
N TYR A 66 15.97 -12.08 10.88
CA TYR A 66 14.80 -12.36 10.04
C TYR A 66 13.89 -13.40 10.70
N HIS A 67 14.47 -14.52 11.18
CA HIS A 67 13.70 -15.58 11.84
C HIS A 67 13.09 -15.11 13.17
N ALA A 68 13.79 -14.27 13.93
CA ALA A 68 13.28 -13.69 15.18
C ALA A 68 12.10 -12.76 14.93
N THR A 69 12.21 -11.84 13.95
CA THR A 69 11.13 -10.94 13.56
C THR A 69 9.90 -11.72 13.07
N ARG A 70 10.12 -12.73 12.23
CA ARG A 70 9.05 -13.60 11.73
C ARG A 70 8.31 -14.34 12.86
N ARG A 71 9.04 -14.86 13.83
CA ARG A 71 8.47 -15.54 15.00
C ARG A 71 7.60 -14.60 15.81
N LEU A 72 8.10 -13.40 16.14
CA LEU A 72 7.35 -12.39 16.89
C LEU A 72 6.04 -11.99 16.19
N MET A 73 6.08 -11.76 14.86
CA MET A 73 4.87 -11.44 14.10
C MET A 73 3.82 -12.54 14.18
N ARG A 74 4.25 -13.81 14.17
CA ARG A 74 3.36 -14.97 14.29
C ARG A 74 2.82 -15.16 15.70
N GLU A 75 3.66 -14.98 16.72
CA GLU A 75 3.26 -15.07 18.14
C GLU A 75 2.18 -14.04 18.48
N LEU A 76 2.27 -12.84 17.90
CA LEU A 76 1.31 -11.77 18.08
C LEU A 76 0.15 -11.81 17.05
N ALA A 77 0.07 -12.86 16.23
CA ALA A 77 -0.95 -13.01 15.18
C ALA A 77 -1.09 -11.77 14.28
N LEU A 78 0.04 -11.15 13.90
CA LEU A 78 0.10 -9.96 13.04
C LEU A 78 0.37 -10.33 11.59
N ASN A 79 -0.25 -9.59 10.69
CA ASN A 79 0.00 -9.68 9.26
C ASN A 79 1.06 -8.65 8.85
N THR A 80 1.89 -8.98 7.86
CA THR A 80 2.85 -8.04 7.28
C THR A 80 2.70 -7.97 5.77
N VAL A 81 2.74 -6.77 5.22
CA VAL A 81 2.77 -6.62 3.76
C VAL A 81 4.02 -7.25 3.15
N CYS A 82 5.08 -7.40 3.94
CA CYS A 82 6.33 -8.02 3.50
C CYS A 82 6.12 -9.48 3.11
N GLU A 83 5.32 -10.25 3.87
CA GLU A 83 4.95 -11.64 3.55
C GLU A 83 3.82 -11.69 2.50
N GLU A 84 2.73 -10.97 2.71
CA GLU A 84 1.54 -11.02 1.85
C GLU A 84 1.83 -10.54 0.42
N ALA A 85 2.64 -9.51 0.26
CA ALA A 85 3.05 -9.00 -1.05
C ALA A 85 4.26 -9.73 -1.66
N ALA A 86 4.83 -10.74 -0.99
CA ALA A 86 6.06 -11.41 -1.40
C ALA A 86 7.20 -10.42 -1.70
N CYS A 87 7.44 -9.49 -0.77
CA CYS A 87 8.38 -8.38 -0.96
C CYS A 87 9.82 -8.89 -1.13
N PRO A 88 10.55 -8.46 -2.19
CA PRO A 88 11.93 -8.90 -2.42
C PRO A 88 12.90 -8.44 -1.32
N ASN A 89 12.58 -7.36 -0.60
CA ASN A 89 13.46 -6.77 0.41
C ASN A 89 13.25 -7.34 1.83
N ILE A 90 12.35 -8.32 2.00
CA ILE A 90 11.98 -8.84 3.33
C ILE A 90 13.19 -9.29 4.15
N GLY A 91 14.18 -9.93 3.51
CA GLY A 91 15.39 -10.42 4.19
C GLY A 91 16.25 -9.31 4.74
N GLU A 92 16.41 -8.21 4.01
CA GLU A 92 17.16 -7.04 4.42
C GLU A 92 16.41 -6.24 5.51
N CYS A 93 15.14 -5.91 5.24
CA CYS A 93 14.32 -5.15 6.18
C CYS A 93 14.22 -5.84 7.55
N TRP A 94 13.92 -7.14 7.58
CA TRP A 94 13.76 -7.86 8.83
C TRP A 94 15.08 -8.12 9.57
N LYS A 95 16.20 -8.22 8.84
CA LYS A 95 17.52 -8.20 9.47
C LYS A 95 17.77 -6.89 10.22
N GLN A 96 17.29 -5.78 9.70
CA GLN A 96 17.37 -4.44 10.31
C GLN A 96 16.23 -4.18 11.31
N LYS A 97 15.39 -5.17 11.61
CA LYS A 97 14.19 -5.06 12.45
C LYS A 97 13.13 -4.10 11.90
N HIS A 98 13.14 -3.83 10.58
CA HIS A 98 12.12 -3.04 9.92
C HIS A 98 11.03 -3.96 9.38
N ALA A 99 9.80 -3.80 9.85
CA ALA A 99 8.63 -4.50 9.32
C ALA A 99 7.52 -3.51 9.00
N THR A 100 6.78 -3.77 7.93
CA THR A 100 5.57 -3.03 7.61
C THR A 100 4.38 -3.86 8.06
N VAL A 101 3.74 -3.42 9.13
CA VAL A 101 2.59 -4.12 9.71
C VAL A 101 1.35 -3.83 8.87
N MET A 102 0.59 -4.87 8.53
CA MET A 102 -0.66 -4.77 7.79
C MET A 102 -1.84 -5.04 8.72
N ILE A 103 -2.64 -4.02 8.99
CA ILE A 103 -3.82 -4.08 9.86
C ILE A 103 -5.11 -4.34 9.07
N LEU A 104 -6.23 -4.49 9.77
CA LEU A 104 -7.57 -4.75 9.23
C LEU A 104 -7.73 -6.15 8.61
N GLY A 105 -6.86 -7.09 9.01
CA GLY A 105 -6.85 -8.44 8.51
C GLY A 105 -6.01 -8.62 7.24
N ARG A 106 -6.24 -9.73 6.51
CA ARG A 106 -5.42 -10.14 5.36
C ARG A 106 -6.19 -10.27 4.04
N VAL A 107 -7.50 -10.02 4.05
CA VAL A 107 -8.36 -10.09 2.86
C VAL A 107 -8.81 -8.70 2.48
N CYS A 108 -8.50 -8.28 1.26
CA CYS A 108 -8.83 -6.96 0.72
C CYS A 108 -10.16 -7.00 -0.03
N THR A 109 -10.99 -5.98 0.09
CA THR A 109 -12.23 -5.83 -0.68
C THR A 109 -11.99 -5.47 -2.14
N ARG A 110 -10.78 -5.01 -2.50
CA ARG A 110 -10.43 -4.59 -3.86
C ARG A 110 -9.46 -5.56 -4.54
N ALA A 111 -9.56 -5.64 -5.87
CA ALA A 111 -8.81 -6.58 -6.71
C ALA A 111 -7.77 -5.87 -7.61
N CYS A 112 -6.88 -5.05 -7.02
CA CYS A 112 -5.80 -4.43 -7.77
C CYS A 112 -4.93 -5.49 -8.45
N THR A 113 -4.76 -5.40 -9.77
CA THR A 113 -4.16 -6.47 -10.59
C THR A 113 -2.66 -6.65 -10.37
N PHE A 114 -1.99 -5.67 -9.76
CA PHE A 114 -0.58 -5.75 -9.39
C PHE A 114 -0.35 -6.40 -8.00
N CYS A 115 -1.37 -6.39 -7.12
CA CYS A 115 -1.23 -6.68 -5.71
C CYS A 115 -1.33 -8.18 -5.39
N ASN A 116 -0.40 -8.70 -4.58
CA ASN A 116 -0.38 -10.12 -4.19
C ASN A 116 -1.29 -10.44 -2.99
N VAL A 117 -1.84 -9.45 -2.30
CA VAL A 117 -2.74 -9.65 -1.16
C VAL A 117 -4.03 -10.37 -1.61
N ALA A 118 -4.52 -11.28 -0.79
CA ALA A 118 -5.77 -12.02 -1.04
C ALA A 118 -6.96 -11.04 -1.14
N THR A 119 -7.93 -11.37 -2.00
CA THR A 119 -9.12 -10.56 -2.20
C THR A 119 -10.38 -11.38 -1.97
N GLY A 120 -11.42 -10.74 -1.43
CA GLY A 120 -12.68 -11.39 -1.13
C GLY A 120 -13.47 -10.65 -0.06
N ARG A 121 -14.29 -11.39 0.68
CA ARG A 121 -15.00 -10.86 1.85
C ARG A 121 -14.10 -10.97 3.08
N PRO A 122 -13.70 -9.85 3.71
CA PRO A 122 -12.90 -9.87 4.92
C PRO A 122 -13.65 -10.44 6.12
N ASP A 123 -12.90 -10.93 7.10
CA ASP A 123 -13.43 -11.28 8.40
C ASP A 123 -13.83 -10.04 9.22
N LEU A 124 -14.50 -10.27 10.34
CA LEU A 124 -14.81 -9.21 11.31
C LEU A 124 -13.51 -8.57 11.82
N LEU A 125 -13.59 -7.28 12.17
CA LEU A 125 -12.47 -6.58 12.78
C LEU A 125 -12.09 -7.21 14.12
N ASP A 126 -10.79 -7.37 14.33
CA ASP A 126 -10.26 -7.72 15.63
C ASP A 126 -9.99 -6.45 16.45
N PRO A 127 -10.77 -6.18 17.50
CA PRO A 127 -10.61 -4.98 18.32
C PRO A 127 -9.28 -4.93 19.09
N HIS A 128 -8.59 -6.06 19.24
CA HIS A 128 -7.32 -6.17 19.94
C HIS A 128 -6.09 -6.05 19.02
N GLU A 129 -6.27 -5.99 17.70
CA GLU A 129 -5.17 -5.85 16.74
C GLU A 129 -4.33 -4.59 16.99
N PRO A 130 -4.90 -3.39 17.24
CA PRO A 130 -4.12 -2.18 17.55
C PRO A 130 -3.17 -2.34 18.72
N GLN A 131 -3.60 -3.03 19.78
CA GLN A 131 -2.79 -3.27 20.97
C GLN A 131 -1.64 -4.23 20.66
N ARG A 132 -1.89 -5.33 19.96
CA ARG A 132 -0.84 -6.28 19.56
C ARG A 132 0.20 -5.65 18.62
N VAL A 133 -0.24 -4.75 17.71
CA VAL A 133 0.68 -3.96 16.87
C VAL A 133 1.60 -3.11 17.74
N ALA A 134 1.04 -2.41 18.73
CA ALA A 134 1.82 -1.58 19.66
C ALA A 134 2.83 -2.40 20.48
N GLU A 135 2.44 -3.59 20.94
CA GLU A 135 3.30 -4.55 21.63
C GLU A 135 4.46 -5.01 20.74
N ALA A 136 4.20 -5.34 19.47
CA ALA A 136 5.25 -5.71 18.52
C ALA A 136 6.24 -4.57 18.28
N VAL A 137 5.75 -3.34 18.10
CA VAL A 137 6.58 -2.15 17.89
C VAL A 137 7.49 -1.90 19.10
N ALA A 138 6.94 -2.01 20.32
CA ALA A 138 7.70 -1.85 21.56
C ALA A 138 8.72 -2.98 21.74
N ALA A 139 8.35 -4.25 21.52
CA ALA A 139 9.22 -5.41 21.65
C ALA A 139 10.40 -5.40 20.66
N LEU A 140 10.17 -4.94 19.42
CA LEU A 140 11.22 -4.76 18.41
C LEU A 140 12.10 -3.55 18.67
N GLY A 141 11.66 -2.59 19.49
CA GLY A 141 12.37 -1.34 19.76
C GLY A 141 12.52 -0.47 18.50
N LEU A 142 11.47 -0.40 17.67
CA LEU A 142 11.51 0.32 16.41
C LEU A 142 11.64 1.82 16.64
N SER A 143 12.56 2.46 15.92
CA SER A 143 12.63 3.94 15.86
C SER A 143 11.61 4.52 14.88
N HIS A 144 11.19 3.72 13.89
CA HIS A 144 10.18 4.06 12.89
C HIS A 144 9.36 2.83 12.52
N VAL A 145 8.05 2.99 12.39
CA VAL A 145 7.15 1.92 11.95
C VAL A 145 6.27 2.39 10.79
N VAL A 146 6.06 1.51 9.82
CA VAL A 146 5.06 1.71 8.78
C VAL A 146 3.85 0.83 9.06
N VAL A 147 2.68 1.43 9.17
CA VAL A 147 1.39 0.76 9.33
C VAL A 147 0.61 0.90 8.03
N THR A 148 0.25 -0.20 7.42
CA THR A 148 -0.60 -0.24 6.23
C THR A 148 -1.81 -1.12 6.45
N SER A 149 -2.68 -1.24 5.48
CA SER A 149 -3.87 -2.09 5.59
C SER A 149 -4.29 -2.70 4.26
N VAL A 150 -5.21 -3.63 4.32
CA VAL A 150 -6.10 -3.98 3.20
C VAL A 150 -7.16 -2.90 3.03
N ASP A 151 -7.79 -2.79 1.84
CA ASP A 151 -9.01 -1.98 1.67
C ASP A 151 -10.19 -2.69 2.38
N ARG A 152 -10.97 -1.91 3.10
CA ARG A 152 -12.17 -2.33 3.84
C ARG A 152 -13.37 -1.47 3.43
N ASP A 153 -13.72 -1.54 2.14
CA ASP A 153 -14.87 -0.81 1.60
C ASP A 153 -16.20 -1.24 2.23
N ASP A 154 -16.21 -2.40 2.90
CA ASP A 154 -17.31 -2.96 3.68
C ASP A 154 -17.59 -2.25 5.01
N LEU A 155 -16.60 -1.51 5.56
CA LEU A 155 -16.74 -0.76 6.81
C LEU A 155 -17.25 0.66 6.55
N ASP A 156 -18.04 1.22 7.45
CA ASP A 156 -18.65 2.54 7.31
C ASP A 156 -17.62 3.66 7.18
N ASP A 157 -16.47 3.53 7.87
CA ASP A 157 -15.35 4.49 7.85
C ASP A 157 -14.16 4.03 6.98
N GLY A 158 -14.30 2.88 6.28
CA GLY A 158 -13.21 2.30 5.49
C GLY A 158 -12.01 1.83 6.32
N GLY A 159 -12.17 1.69 7.64
CA GLY A 159 -11.12 1.29 8.58
C GLY A 159 -10.31 2.45 9.18
N ALA A 160 -10.70 3.70 8.95
CA ALA A 160 -9.98 4.87 9.44
C ALA A 160 -9.90 4.94 10.97
N GLY A 161 -10.97 4.58 11.67
CA GLY A 161 -11.01 4.50 13.12
C GLY A 161 -9.99 3.49 13.68
N HIS A 162 -9.82 2.37 12.99
CA HIS A 162 -8.83 1.36 13.37
C HIS A 162 -7.38 1.83 13.17
N PHE A 163 -7.09 2.56 12.08
CA PHE A 163 -5.82 3.27 11.93
C PHE A 163 -5.55 4.24 13.07
N ALA A 164 -6.54 5.07 13.40
CA ALA A 164 -6.43 6.04 14.48
C ALA A 164 -6.20 5.39 15.86
N GLN A 165 -6.84 4.25 16.13
CA GLN A 165 -6.62 3.45 17.34
C GLN A 165 -5.20 2.86 17.36
N THR A 166 -4.72 2.32 16.24
CA THR A 166 -3.37 1.76 16.10
C THR A 166 -2.30 2.83 16.35
N ILE A 167 -2.44 4.03 15.76
CA ILE A 167 -1.52 5.15 15.97
C ILE A 167 -1.47 5.50 17.49
N ARG A 168 -2.63 5.65 18.14
CA ARG A 168 -2.70 5.97 19.58
C ARG A 168 -2.09 4.88 20.45
N ALA A 169 -2.35 3.61 20.15
CA ALA A 169 -1.77 2.48 20.88
C ALA A 169 -0.23 2.47 20.78
N ILE A 170 0.32 2.67 19.57
CA ILE A 170 1.76 2.77 19.36
C ILE A 170 2.35 3.97 20.12
N ARG A 171 1.72 5.15 20.07
CA ARG A 171 2.17 6.34 20.83
C ARG A 171 2.24 6.08 22.34
N THR A 172 1.31 5.30 22.88
CA THR A 172 1.30 4.92 24.30
C THR A 172 2.42 3.94 24.64
N ALA A 173 2.59 2.87 23.83
CA ALA A 173 3.53 1.79 24.12
C ALA A 173 4.98 2.13 23.73
N ALA A 174 5.16 2.93 22.70
CA ALA A 174 6.46 3.30 22.12
C ALA A 174 6.51 4.80 21.76
N PRO A 175 6.51 5.73 22.72
CA PRO A 175 6.31 7.16 22.49
C PRO A 175 7.40 7.83 21.65
N ARG A 176 8.58 7.22 21.51
CA ARG A 176 9.68 7.72 20.68
C ARG A 176 9.68 7.21 19.24
N THR A 177 8.82 6.22 18.95
CA THR A 177 8.70 5.66 17.61
C THR A 177 7.95 6.63 16.69
N THR A 178 8.51 6.93 15.55
CA THR A 178 7.83 7.69 14.50
C THR A 178 6.94 6.77 13.68
N ILE A 179 5.78 7.27 13.25
CA ILE A 179 4.72 6.46 12.65
C ILE A 179 4.42 6.98 11.24
N GLU A 180 4.67 6.15 10.25
CA GLU A 180 4.16 6.33 8.89
C GLU A 180 2.90 5.48 8.72
N VAL A 181 1.84 6.05 8.14
CA VAL A 181 0.66 5.30 7.74
C VAL A 181 0.58 5.26 6.21
N LEU A 182 0.49 4.07 5.63
CA LEU A 182 0.19 3.86 4.21
C LEU A 182 -1.28 3.46 4.09
N THR A 183 -2.11 4.42 3.76
CA THR A 183 -3.57 4.27 3.80
C THR A 183 -4.19 3.93 2.44
N PRO A 184 -5.38 3.27 2.41
CA PRO A 184 -6.27 3.28 1.26
C PRO A 184 -6.87 4.68 1.04
N ASP A 185 -7.69 4.84 0.00
CA ASP A 185 -8.46 6.08 -0.25
C ASP A 185 -9.76 6.16 0.56
N PHE A 186 -10.00 5.20 1.46
CA PHE A 186 -11.19 5.03 2.30
C PHE A 186 -12.51 5.10 1.52
N LEU A 187 -12.49 4.86 0.21
CA LEU A 187 -13.64 5.00 -0.69
C LEU A 187 -14.32 6.38 -0.56
N ARG A 188 -13.59 7.42 -0.20
CA ARG A 188 -14.07 8.81 0.03
C ARG A 188 -15.11 8.93 1.15
N LYS A 189 -15.10 8.02 2.11
CA LYS A 189 -16.00 8.06 3.26
C LYS A 189 -15.76 9.31 4.09
N GLU A 190 -16.84 9.91 4.54
CA GLU A 190 -16.80 11.16 5.28
C GLU A 190 -16.02 11.00 6.59
N ALA A 191 -15.27 12.02 6.98
CA ALA A 191 -14.44 12.09 8.18
C ALA A 191 -13.34 11.00 8.32
N ALA A 192 -13.20 10.07 7.36
CA ALA A 192 -12.20 9.00 7.44
C ALA A 192 -10.77 9.55 7.47
N LEU A 193 -10.43 10.43 6.54
CA LEU A 193 -9.11 11.07 6.49
C LEU A 193 -8.85 11.91 7.74
N GLU A 194 -9.83 12.67 8.17
CA GLU A 194 -9.78 13.52 9.36
C GLU A 194 -9.46 12.72 10.62
N ALA A 195 -10.08 11.54 10.79
CA ALA A 195 -9.83 10.66 11.92
C ALA A 195 -8.36 10.18 11.97
N VAL A 196 -7.79 9.85 10.80
CA VAL A 196 -6.39 9.42 10.70
C VAL A 196 -5.44 10.59 10.95
N VAL A 197 -5.65 11.75 10.33
CA VAL A 197 -4.80 12.94 10.51
C VAL A 197 -4.87 13.45 11.95
N ALA A 198 -6.05 13.44 12.58
CA ALA A 198 -6.23 13.84 13.97
C ALA A 198 -5.50 12.91 14.95
N ALA A 199 -5.22 11.65 14.59
CA ALA A 199 -4.39 10.75 15.37
C ALA A 199 -2.89 11.07 15.31
N LYS A 200 -2.47 12.04 14.47
CA LYS A 200 -1.11 12.58 14.37
C LYS A 200 -0.05 11.53 13.99
N PRO A 201 -0.16 10.88 12.83
CA PRO A 201 0.98 10.19 12.25
C PRO A 201 2.08 11.19 11.89
N ASP A 202 3.34 10.73 11.78
CA ASP A 202 4.46 11.57 11.36
C ASP A 202 4.53 11.69 9.83
N VAL A 203 4.09 10.64 9.11
CA VAL A 203 4.01 10.59 7.65
C VAL A 203 2.66 10.02 7.23
N PHE A 204 1.98 10.72 6.34
CA PHE A 204 0.79 10.23 5.65
C PHE A 204 1.17 9.82 4.23
N ASN A 205 1.09 8.53 3.96
CA ASN A 205 1.43 7.93 2.68
C ASN A 205 0.17 7.37 2.01
N HIS A 206 -0.01 7.71 0.73
CA HIS A 206 -1.01 7.09 -0.14
C HIS A 206 -0.41 6.97 -1.54
N ASN A 207 -0.23 5.73 -2.00
CA ASN A 207 0.38 5.48 -3.30
C ASN A 207 -0.61 5.72 -4.45
N LEU A 208 -0.14 6.37 -5.52
CA LEU A 208 -0.84 6.43 -6.80
C LEU A 208 -0.71 5.12 -7.58
N GLU A 209 0.35 4.37 -7.36
CA GLU A 209 0.71 3.07 -7.94
C GLU A 209 1.05 3.12 -9.43
N THR A 210 0.31 3.87 -10.25
CA THR A 210 0.53 3.96 -11.71
C THR A 210 0.00 5.28 -12.27
N VAL A 211 0.15 5.46 -13.59
CA VAL A 211 -0.31 6.64 -14.35
C VAL A 211 -1.82 6.58 -14.64
N PRO A 212 -2.50 7.73 -14.88
CA PRO A 212 -3.96 7.80 -15.05
C PRO A 212 -4.53 6.82 -16.09
N ARG A 213 -3.88 6.68 -17.24
CA ARG A 213 -4.32 5.81 -18.35
C ARG A 213 -4.45 4.35 -17.92
N LEU A 214 -3.56 3.89 -17.03
CA LEU A 214 -3.53 2.49 -16.58
C LEU A 214 -4.42 2.21 -15.36
N TYR A 215 -5.06 3.22 -14.78
CA TYR A 215 -5.80 3.03 -13.52
C TYR A 215 -6.92 1.99 -13.61
N ALA A 216 -7.71 2.02 -14.70
CA ALA A 216 -8.83 1.11 -14.86
C ALA A 216 -8.39 -0.37 -14.92
N GLU A 217 -7.21 -0.62 -15.46
CA GLU A 217 -6.65 -1.97 -15.62
C GLU A 217 -5.85 -2.41 -14.40
N VAL A 218 -4.99 -1.53 -13.88
CA VAL A 218 -4.02 -1.85 -12.82
C VAL A 218 -4.64 -1.72 -11.43
N ARG A 219 -5.52 -0.73 -11.23
CA ARG A 219 -6.13 -0.38 -9.93
C ARG A 219 -7.64 -0.18 -10.06
N PRO A 220 -8.39 -1.21 -10.49
CA PRO A 220 -9.85 -1.12 -10.64
C PRO A 220 -10.51 -0.79 -9.33
N GLY A 221 -11.36 0.05 -9.11
CA GLY A 221 -11.96 0.47 -7.83
C GLY A 221 -11.34 1.71 -7.20
N ALA A 222 -10.14 2.11 -7.60
CA ALA A 222 -9.55 3.41 -7.24
C ALA A 222 -9.77 4.45 -8.35
N ARG A 223 -9.53 5.73 -8.01
CA ARG A 223 -9.61 6.86 -8.94
C ARG A 223 -8.42 7.78 -8.75
N TYR A 224 -7.67 8.03 -9.80
CA TYR A 224 -6.43 8.81 -9.79
C TYR A 224 -6.58 10.17 -9.10
N PHE A 225 -7.53 10.98 -9.55
CA PHE A 225 -7.74 12.31 -8.98
C PHE A 225 -8.29 12.29 -7.55
N ASN A 226 -8.94 11.20 -7.12
CA ASN A 226 -9.35 11.07 -5.73
C ASN A 226 -8.14 10.79 -4.82
N SER A 227 -7.18 10.00 -5.29
CA SER A 227 -5.92 9.77 -4.60
C SER A 227 -5.10 11.06 -4.44
N LEU A 228 -5.03 11.90 -5.48
CA LEU A 228 -4.39 13.22 -5.40
C LEU A 228 -5.10 14.13 -4.39
N ARG A 229 -6.44 14.20 -4.46
CA ARG A 229 -7.23 15.02 -3.50
C ARG A 229 -7.08 14.54 -2.06
N LEU A 230 -6.93 13.24 -1.84
CA LEU A 230 -6.68 12.69 -0.51
C LEU A 230 -5.36 13.23 0.07
N LEU A 231 -4.28 13.23 -0.73
CA LEU A 231 -2.96 13.75 -0.34
C LEU A 231 -2.99 15.27 -0.09
N ASP A 232 -3.57 16.03 -1.01
CA ASP A 232 -3.75 17.48 -0.89
C ASP A 232 -4.56 17.83 0.38
N ARG A 233 -5.67 17.13 0.62
CA ARG A 233 -6.50 17.36 1.81
C ARG A 233 -5.76 16.98 3.09
N ALA A 234 -4.99 15.90 3.12
CA ALA A 234 -4.16 15.55 4.27
C ALA A 234 -3.18 16.67 4.63
N LYS A 235 -2.51 17.24 3.62
CA LYS A 235 -1.61 18.39 3.79
C LYS A 235 -2.32 19.64 4.28
N ARG A 236 -3.54 19.93 3.80
CA ARG A 236 -4.34 21.07 4.27
C ARG A 236 -4.84 20.91 5.70
N LEU A 237 -5.18 19.69 6.12
CA LEU A 237 -5.60 19.40 7.50
C LEU A 237 -4.47 19.55 8.51
N ASP A 238 -3.25 19.21 8.11
CA ASP A 238 -2.05 19.40 8.92
C ASP A 238 -0.86 19.78 8.01
N PRO A 239 -0.55 21.06 7.85
CA PRO A 239 0.57 21.53 7.02
C PRO A 239 1.96 21.02 7.51
N ALA A 240 2.08 20.65 8.78
CA ALA A 240 3.30 20.09 9.34
C ALA A 240 3.50 18.61 9.02
N LEU A 241 2.41 17.89 8.66
CA LEU A 241 2.43 16.50 8.29
C LEU A 241 3.30 16.28 7.04
N PHE A 242 4.18 15.29 7.06
CA PHE A 242 4.85 14.86 5.84
C PHE A 242 3.91 14.01 5.00
N THR A 243 3.79 14.35 3.72
CA THR A 243 3.01 13.57 2.75
C THR A 243 3.94 12.81 1.82
N LYS A 244 3.55 11.57 1.52
CA LYS A 244 4.33 10.64 0.70
C LYS A 244 3.44 9.94 -0.30
N SER A 245 3.99 9.63 -1.47
CA SER A 245 3.34 8.80 -2.47
C SER A 245 4.34 7.92 -3.20
N GLY A 246 3.86 6.88 -3.85
CA GLY A 246 4.67 5.97 -4.63
C GLY A 246 4.00 5.56 -5.94
N ILE A 247 4.85 5.29 -6.92
CA ILE A 247 4.45 4.67 -8.18
C ILE A 247 5.35 3.50 -8.52
N MET A 248 4.80 2.57 -9.27
CA MET A 248 5.55 1.49 -9.91
C MET A 248 5.71 1.80 -11.39
N VAL A 249 6.86 1.45 -11.94
CA VAL A 249 7.16 1.54 -13.36
C VAL A 249 7.40 0.15 -13.96
N GLY A 250 7.18 0.02 -15.27
CA GLY A 250 7.21 -1.26 -15.98
C GLY A 250 5.84 -1.92 -16.15
N LEU A 251 4.75 -1.15 -15.93
CA LEU A 251 3.36 -1.56 -16.13
C LEU A 251 2.81 -1.22 -17.53
N GLY A 252 3.60 -0.51 -18.36
CA GLY A 252 3.22 -0.02 -19.70
C GLY A 252 3.01 1.48 -19.78
N GLU A 253 3.43 2.21 -18.78
CA GLU A 253 3.46 3.68 -18.77
C GLU A 253 4.52 4.25 -19.69
N GLU A 254 4.26 5.43 -20.25
CA GLU A 254 5.22 6.25 -20.99
C GLU A 254 6.01 7.14 -20.03
N LYS A 255 7.26 7.50 -20.39
CA LYS A 255 8.09 8.39 -19.57
C LYS A 255 7.42 9.74 -19.30
N THR A 256 6.77 10.31 -20.29
CA THR A 256 6.03 11.58 -20.18
C THR A 256 4.88 11.49 -19.21
N GLU A 257 4.18 10.36 -19.13
CA GLU A 257 3.11 10.13 -18.16
C GLU A 257 3.66 10.08 -16.73
N VAL A 258 4.83 9.45 -16.51
CA VAL A 258 5.50 9.43 -15.21
C VAL A 258 5.90 10.84 -14.77
N LEU A 259 6.42 11.66 -15.69
CA LEU A 259 6.77 13.07 -15.40
C LEU A 259 5.53 13.91 -15.08
N GLN A 260 4.39 13.65 -15.74
CA GLN A 260 3.11 14.30 -15.41
C GLN A 260 2.61 13.91 -14.02
N VAL A 261 2.72 12.64 -13.63
CA VAL A 261 2.40 12.19 -12.26
C VAL A 261 3.24 12.91 -11.21
N MET A 262 4.52 13.20 -11.49
CA MET A 262 5.35 14.00 -10.59
C MET A 262 4.82 15.43 -10.45
N ASP A 263 4.38 16.06 -11.53
CA ASP A 263 3.79 17.41 -11.51
C ASP A 263 2.47 17.41 -10.70
N ASP A 264 1.62 16.43 -10.94
CA ASP A 264 0.34 16.27 -10.23
C ASP A 264 0.57 16.08 -8.72
N LEU A 265 1.54 15.26 -8.32
CA LEU A 265 1.91 15.05 -6.92
C LEU A 265 2.49 16.32 -6.27
N ARG A 266 3.29 17.11 -7.01
CA ARG A 266 3.77 18.40 -6.53
C ARG A 266 2.64 19.40 -6.38
N SER A 267 1.66 19.38 -7.28
CA SER A 267 0.45 20.22 -7.17
C SER A 267 -0.40 19.86 -5.94
N ALA A 268 -0.34 18.63 -5.47
CA ALA A 268 -0.93 18.15 -4.22
C ALA A 268 0.01 18.31 -3.00
N ASP A 269 1.09 19.07 -3.13
CA ASP A 269 2.11 19.35 -2.12
C ASP A 269 2.70 18.10 -1.43
N VAL A 270 2.94 17.04 -2.22
CA VAL A 270 3.58 15.82 -1.73
C VAL A 270 5.07 16.06 -1.51
N ASP A 271 5.56 15.73 -0.30
CA ASP A 271 6.95 15.95 0.11
C ASP A 271 7.91 14.88 -0.43
N PHE A 272 7.48 13.62 -0.43
CA PHE A 272 8.34 12.47 -0.71
C PHE A 272 7.74 11.57 -1.80
N LEU A 273 8.54 11.24 -2.81
CA LEU A 273 8.16 10.33 -3.88
C LEU A 273 9.04 9.09 -3.90
N THR A 274 8.40 7.92 -3.95
CA THR A 274 9.07 6.63 -4.20
C THR A 274 8.72 6.10 -5.59
N ILE A 275 9.73 5.59 -6.32
CA ILE A 275 9.56 4.97 -7.64
C ILE A 275 10.27 3.63 -7.66
N GLY A 276 9.53 2.54 -7.88
CA GLY A 276 10.06 1.18 -7.90
C GLY A 276 9.65 0.39 -9.14
N GLN A 277 10.42 -0.67 -9.47
CA GLN A 277 10.05 -1.58 -10.54
C GLN A 277 8.85 -2.44 -10.13
N TYR A 278 7.82 -2.50 -10.96
CA TYR A 278 6.78 -3.51 -10.82
C TYR A 278 7.36 -4.92 -10.98
N LEU A 279 7.04 -5.80 -10.04
CA LEU A 279 7.41 -7.21 -10.09
C LEU A 279 6.13 -8.05 -10.07
N GLN A 280 5.85 -8.72 -11.15
CA GLN A 280 4.65 -9.55 -11.29
C GLN A 280 4.69 -10.75 -10.32
N PRO A 281 3.74 -10.86 -9.39
CA PRO A 281 3.77 -11.94 -8.39
C PRO A 281 3.47 -13.33 -8.99
N THR A 282 2.48 -13.43 -9.85
CA THR A 282 2.09 -14.67 -10.55
C THR A 282 1.59 -14.35 -11.96
N ARG A 283 1.43 -15.35 -12.82
CA ARG A 283 0.86 -15.19 -14.17
C ARG A 283 -0.55 -14.56 -14.19
N LYS A 284 -1.28 -14.63 -13.08
CA LYS A 284 -2.63 -14.06 -12.95
C LYS A 284 -2.65 -12.55 -12.69
N HIS A 285 -1.50 -11.94 -12.43
CA HIS A 285 -1.38 -10.51 -12.20
C HIS A 285 -1.11 -9.75 -13.52
N HIS A 286 -1.21 -8.42 -13.44
CA HIS A 286 -0.87 -7.56 -14.57
C HIS A 286 0.51 -7.92 -15.12
N PRO A 287 0.68 -8.10 -16.44
CA PRO A 287 1.96 -8.49 -17.02
C PRO A 287 2.99 -7.38 -16.88
N ILE A 288 4.27 -7.77 -16.75
CA ILE A 288 5.38 -6.82 -16.86
C ILE A 288 5.50 -6.39 -18.31
N ALA A 289 5.37 -5.09 -18.58
CA ALA A 289 5.61 -4.54 -19.91
C ALA A 289 7.11 -4.47 -20.24
N ARG A 290 7.93 -4.05 -19.26
CA ARG A 290 9.40 -4.01 -19.38
C ARG A 290 10.07 -3.93 -18.02
N PHE A 291 11.35 -4.23 -17.97
CA PHE A 291 12.22 -3.89 -16.85
C PHE A 291 12.90 -2.55 -17.13
N VAL A 292 12.66 -1.58 -16.26
CA VAL A 292 13.24 -0.24 -16.32
C VAL A 292 14.68 -0.32 -15.81
N THR A 293 15.61 0.29 -16.52
CA THR A 293 17.05 0.21 -16.19
C THR A 293 17.40 1.07 -14.98
N PRO A 294 18.49 0.74 -14.25
CA PRO A 294 18.98 1.60 -13.16
C PRO A 294 19.26 3.05 -13.60
N ASP A 295 19.70 3.26 -14.85
CA ASP A 295 19.96 4.59 -15.40
C ASP A 295 18.68 5.40 -15.59
N GLU A 296 17.59 4.77 -16.04
CA GLU A 296 16.28 5.42 -16.11
C GLU A 296 15.75 5.80 -14.74
N PHE A 297 15.96 4.96 -13.71
CA PHE A 297 15.62 5.30 -12.32
C PHE A 297 16.42 6.51 -11.83
N ARG A 298 17.72 6.61 -12.15
CA ARG A 298 18.52 7.82 -11.85
C ARG A 298 17.94 9.06 -12.56
N GLY A 299 17.50 8.90 -13.80
CA GLY A 299 16.80 9.94 -14.53
C GLY A 299 15.51 10.41 -13.85
N TYR A 300 14.65 9.46 -13.42
CA TYR A 300 13.45 9.79 -12.67
C TYR A 300 13.76 10.50 -11.34
N ALA A 301 14.78 10.04 -10.59
CA ALA A 301 15.21 10.70 -9.37
C ALA A 301 15.65 12.16 -9.61
N SER A 302 16.42 12.41 -10.66
CA SER A 302 16.87 13.75 -11.04
C SER A 302 15.68 14.65 -11.43
N PHE A 303 14.76 14.16 -12.26
CA PHE A 303 13.57 14.93 -12.64
C PHE A 303 12.70 15.28 -11.42
N ALA A 304 12.43 14.31 -10.55
CA ALA A 304 11.62 14.53 -9.35
C ALA A 304 12.29 15.52 -8.39
N SER A 305 13.60 15.42 -8.18
CA SER A 305 14.37 16.39 -7.38
C SER A 305 14.28 17.81 -7.97
N GLY A 306 14.41 17.94 -9.31
CA GLY A 306 14.26 19.22 -10.01
C GLY A 306 12.83 19.82 -9.90
N LYS A 307 11.80 18.97 -9.71
CA LYS A 307 10.41 19.42 -9.47
C LYS A 307 10.15 19.85 -8.02
N GLY A 308 11.11 19.73 -7.12
CA GLY A 308 11.05 20.26 -5.75
C GLY A 308 10.46 19.30 -4.71
N PHE A 309 10.45 17.99 -4.94
CA PHE A 309 10.24 17.05 -3.84
C PHE A 309 11.34 17.22 -2.78
N LEU A 310 10.98 17.13 -1.50
CA LEU A 310 11.96 17.17 -0.40
C LEU A 310 12.87 15.95 -0.40
N LEU A 311 12.31 14.79 -0.77
CA LEU A 311 13.03 13.53 -0.89
C LEU A 311 12.49 12.72 -2.06
N VAL A 312 13.40 11.99 -2.72
CA VAL A 312 13.08 11.04 -3.79
C VAL A 312 13.87 9.77 -3.56
N SER A 313 13.19 8.62 -3.57
CA SER A 313 13.79 7.29 -3.58
C SER A 313 13.35 6.59 -4.87
N ALA A 314 14.28 6.40 -5.80
CA ALA A 314 13.99 5.77 -7.10
C ALA A 314 15.05 4.74 -7.44
N SER A 315 14.68 3.46 -7.41
CA SER A 315 15.53 2.35 -7.81
C SER A 315 14.69 1.12 -8.16
N PRO A 316 15.27 0.11 -8.85
CA PRO A 316 14.53 -1.11 -9.18
C PRO A 316 13.91 -1.82 -7.97
N LEU A 317 14.55 -1.78 -6.82
CA LEU A 317 14.09 -2.44 -5.58
C LEU A 317 13.38 -1.50 -4.60
N THR A 318 13.25 -0.20 -4.91
CA THR A 318 12.49 0.73 -4.07
C THR A 318 11.05 0.24 -3.85
N ARG A 319 10.59 0.32 -2.61
CA ARG A 319 9.21 0.10 -2.17
C ARG A 319 8.82 1.21 -1.20
N SER A 320 7.53 1.47 -1.05
CA SER A 320 7.04 2.58 -0.20
C SER A 320 7.57 2.54 1.24
N SER A 321 7.82 1.35 1.78
CA SER A 321 8.31 1.19 3.15
C SER A 321 9.79 0.75 3.25
N HIS A 322 10.49 0.61 2.11
CA HIS A 322 11.91 0.25 2.10
C HIS A 322 12.74 1.42 2.62
N HIS A 323 13.58 1.18 3.64
CA HIS A 323 14.37 2.21 4.34
C HIS A 323 13.57 3.39 4.93
N ALA A 324 12.27 3.20 5.24
CA ALA A 324 11.39 4.29 5.66
C ALA A 324 11.91 5.10 6.86
N GLY A 325 12.58 4.48 7.83
CA GLY A 325 13.16 5.17 8.98
C GLY A 325 14.34 6.09 8.61
N GLU A 326 15.23 5.63 7.74
CA GLU A 326 16.37 6.43 7.23
C GLU A 326 15.85 7.57 6.36
N ASP A 327 14.91 7.28 5.48
CA ASP A 327 14.28 8.27 4.61
C ASP A 327 13.52 9.34 5.42
N PHE A 328 12.85 8.95 6.51
CA PHE A 328 12.20 9.91 7.42
C PHE A 328 13.21 10.86 8.08
N ALA A 329 14.36 10.36 8.53
CA ALA A 329 15.42 11.20 9.10
C ALA A 329 15.96 12.21 8.06
N ARG A 330 16.18 11.75 6.82
CA ARG A 330 16.59 12.61 5.68
C ARG A 330 15.52 13.65 5.35
N LEU A 331 14.25 13.26 5.34
CA LEU A 331 13.10 14.13 5.05
C LEU A 331 13.00 15.28 6.08
N ARG A 332 13.17 14.98 7.37
CA ARG A 332 13.21 15.98 8.44
C ARG A 332 14.36 16.98 8.24
N THR A 333 15.56 16.48 7.94
CA THR A 333 16.72 17.33 7.67
C THR A 333 16.48 18.22 6.45
N ALA A 334 15.95 17.66 5.35
CA ALA A 334 15.65 18.43 4.14
C ALA A 334 14.63 19.56 4.40
N ARG A 335 13.59 19.30 5.20
CA ARG A 335 12.61 20.34 5.58
C ARG A 335 13.24 21.44 6.43
N ALA A 336 14.06 21.06 7.42
CA ALA A 336 14.77 22.04 8.27
C ALA A 336 15.71 22.93 7.45
N SER A 337 16.49 22.36 6.52
CA SER A 337 17.37 23.10 5.62
C SER A 337 16.60 24.04 4.69
N ARG A 338 15.45 23.59 4.16
CA ARG A 338 14.58 24.43 3.32
C ARG A 338 14.04 25.63 4.10
N LEU A 339 13.55 25.43 5.33
CA LEU A 339 13.04 26.52 6.18
C LEU A 339 14.14 27.51 6.53
N ALA A 340 15.34 27.05 6.85
CA ALA A 340 16.49 27.92 7.15
C ALA A 340 16.96 28.74 5.94
N ALA A 341 16.73 28.28 4.71
CA ALA A 341 17.09 29.02 3.50
C ALA A 341 16.09 30.16 3.17
N TYR A 342 14.91 30.18 3.77
CA TYR A 342 13.88 31.22 3.60
C TYR A 342 13.74 32.14 4.82
N ALA A 343 14.44 31.87 5.91
CA ALA A 343 14.51 32.72 7.12
C ALA A 343 15.67 33.72 7.03
#